data_508bb54b0a407424b6541a70bf196170
#
_entry.id   508bb54b0a407424b6541a70bf196170
#
_cell.length_a   1.000
_cell.length_b   1.000
_cell.length_c   1.000
_cell.angle_alpha   90.00
_cell.angle_beta   90.00
_cell.angle_gamma   90.00
#
_symmetry.space_group_name_H-M   'P 1'
#
loop_
_entity.id
_entity.type
_entity.pdbx_description
1 polymer ?
#
loop_
_entity_poly.entity_id
_entity_poly.type
_entity_poly.pdbx_seq_one_letter_code
_entity_poly.pdbx_strand_id
1 'polypeptide(L)'
;MIRFCHNHGLIKITDRPQWLTVSGGSKEYVKKICEKIKFAGGNFKRLKVESIKRLNNEVQVFTNESTEIYDQVVMATHSDETLQMLTDPSNDEHSILSSINYQKNRAVLHTDASVLPQEKRCWAAWNYTTDASSNVENQRVCVNYLINKLQPLPEAWNNQPIIVSLNPVIEPASEAIRADIEYAHPIFDQAAINAQSNLPLIQGSKNTWFCGAWTGYGFHEDGLRSGELVAEAIHEILISRNHSSALA
;
A
#
# COMPACT_ATOMS: atom_id res chain seq x y z
N MET A 1 10.54 8.09 -13.81
CA MET A 1 11.81 8.11 -13.06
C MET A 1 12.27 9.52 -12.68
N ILE A 2 12.58 10.45 -13.62
CA ILE A 2 13.12 11.81 -13.30
C ILE A 2 12.18 12.59 -12.38
N ARG A 3 10.87 12.63 -12.67
CA ARG A 3 9.86 13.32 -11.84
C ARG A 3 9.79 12.75 -10.41
N PHE A 4 9.89 11.42 -10.28
CA PHE A 4 9.98 10.75 -8.98
C PHE A 4 11.23 11.22 -8.21
N CYS A 5 12.40 11.16 -8.83
CA CYS A 5 13.66 11.60 -8.20
C CYS A 5 13.63 13.08 -7.79
N HIS A 6 13.02 13.93 -8.63
CA HIS A 6 12.86 15.36 -8.34
C HIS A 6 11.92 15.58 -7.14
N ASN A 7 10.74 14.97 -7.13
CA ASN A 7 9.75 15.14 -6.07
C ASN A 7 10.27 14.65 -4.69
N HIS A 8 11.15 13.65 -4.69
CA HIS A 8 11.75 13.10 -3.47
C HIS A 8 13.12 13.71 -3.14
N GLY A 9 13.54 14.75 -3.86
CA GLY A 9 14.82 15.42 -3.61
C GLY A 9 16.05 14.56 -3.85
N LEU A 10 15.93 13.42 -4.55
CA LEU A 10 17.02 12.49 -4.82
C LEU A 10 18.10 13.08 -5.74
N ILE A 11 17.73 14.04 -6.59
CA ILE A 11 18.63 14.73 -7.52
C ILE A 11 19.10 16.10 -6.99
N LYS A 12 18.71 16.49 -5.77
CA LYS A 12 19.20 17.72 -5.16
C LYS A 12 20.68 17.56 -4.78
N ILE A 13 21.48 18.57 -5.09
CA ILE A 13 22.90 18.65 -4.72
C ILE A 13 23.04 19.29 -3.34
N THR A 14 22.26 20.34 -3.07
CA THR A 14 22.15 21.05 -1.79
C THR A 14 20.78 20.84 -1.17
N ASP A 15 20.63 21.10 0.13
CA ASP A 15 19.39 20.96 0.88
C ASP A 15 18.69 19.60 0.64
N ARG A 16 19.47 18.54 0.68
CA ARG A 16 18.92 17.18 0.56
C ARG A 16 18.00 16.90 1.73
N PRO A 17 16.81 16.33 1.49
CA PRO A 17 15.94 15.91 2.58
C PRO A 17 16.64 14.87 3.44
N GLN A 18 16.57 15.01 4.75
CA GLN A 18 17.01 13.97 5.66
C GLN A 18 15.92 12.89 5.69
N TRP A 19 16.29 11.69 5.28
CA TRP A 19 15.41 10.54 5.33
C TRP A 19 15.31 10.04 6.76
N LEU A 20 14.08 9.82 7.21
CA LEU A 20 13.77 9.30 8.52
C LEU A 20 13.05 7.97 8.40
N THR A 21 13.21 7.13 9.39
CA THR A 21 12.47 5.88 9.55
C THR A 21 11.97 5.72 10.97
N VAL A 22 10.91 4.95 11.15
CA VAL A 22 10.38 4.67 12.48
C VAL A 22 11.28 3.66 13.18
N SER A 23 11.82 4.03 14.34
CA SER A 23 12.58 3.11 15.17
C SER A 23 11.72 1.89 15.56
N GLY A 24 12.23 0.68 15.29
CA GLY A 24 11.47 -0.56 15.47
C GLY A 24 10.59 -0.95 14.28
N GLY A 25 10.54 -0.11 13.23
CA GLY A 25 9.79 -0.35 12.00
C GLY A 25 8.34 0.12 12.05
N SER A 26 7.64 0.00 10.93
CA SER A 26 6.26 0.49 10.76
C SER A 26 5.25 -0.13 11.75
N LYS A 27 5.51 -1.32 12.26
CA LYS A 27 4.67 -1.96 13.27
C LYS A 27 4.43 -1.09 14.52
N GLU A 28 5.37 -0.21 14.84
CA GLU A 28 5.27 0.64 16.04
C GLU A 28 4.18 1.70 15.92
N TYR A 29 4.08 2.38 14.76
CA TYR A 29 2.98 3.33 14.56
C TYR A 29 1.65 2.60 14.34
N VAL A 30 1.64 1.45 13.65
CA VAL A 30 0.42 0.64 13.48
C VAL A 30 -0.15 0.23 14.84
N LYS A 31 0.71 -0.24 15.76
CA LYS A 31 0.31 -0.59 17.13
C LYS A 31 -0.37 0.60 17.83
N LYS A 32 0.27 1.78 17.78
CA LYS A 32 -0.28 3.00 18.40
C LYS A 32 -1.62 3.43 17.80
N ILE A 33 -1.78 3.31 16.48
CA ILE A 33 -3.06 3.61 15.80
C ILE A 33 -4.12 2.62 16.28
N CYS A 34 -3.82 1.32 16.30
CA CYS A 34 -4.75 0.31 16.80
C CYS A 34 -5.17 0.54 18.26
N GLU A 35 -4.24 0.94 19.12
CA GLU A 35 -4.54 1.30 20.52
C GLU A 35 -5.49 2.49 20.60
N LYS A 36 -5.26 3.55 19.81
CA LYS A 36 -6.14 4.71 19.74
C LYS A 36 -7.55 4.38 19.24
N ILE A 37 -7.65 3.57 18.19
CA ILE A 37 -8.95 3.13 17.64
C ILE A 37 -9.72 2.34 18.70
N LYS A 38 -9.08 1.40 19.40
CA LYS A 38 -9.70 0.64 20.49
C LYS A 38 -10.16 1.53 21.63
N PHE A 39 -9.32 2.49 22.03
CA PHE A 39 -9.67 3.46 23.08
C PHE A 39 -10.89 4.30 22.71
N ALA A 40 -11.06 4.62 21.43
CA ALA A 40 -12.22 5.32 20.89
C ALA A 40 -13.46 4.40 20.68
N GLY A 41 -13.43 3.13 21.11
CA GLY A 41 -14.53 2.19 21.00
C GLY A 41 -14.57 1.40 19.68
N GLY A 42 -13.56 1.55 18.81
CA GLY A 42 -13.46 0.79 17.58
C GLY A 42 -13.06 -0.67 17.81
N ASN A 43 -13.55 -1.56 16.96
CA ASN A 43 -13.31 -2.99 17.01
C ASN A 43 -12.45 -3.46 15.82
N PHE A 44 -11.62 -4.48 16.04
CA PHE A 44 -10.86 -5.17 15.00
C PHE A 44 -11.32 -6.62 14.89
N LYS A 45 -11.68 -7.01 13.68
CA LYS A 45 -12.01 -8.40 13.34
C LYS A 45 -10.98 -8.92 12.34
N ARG A 46 -10.45 -10.12 12.58
CA ARG A 46 -9.51 -10.80 11.69
C ARG A 46 -10.27 -11.80 10.82
N LEU A 47 -11.24 -11.29 10.07
CA LEU A 47 -12.07 -12.06 9.18
C LEU A 47 -11.83 -11.64 7.75
N LYS A 48 -11.88 -12.59 6.83
CA LYS A 48 -11.86 -12.30 5.41
C LYS A 48 -13.25 -11.83 4.99
N VAL A 49 -13.34 -10.62 4.43
CA VAL A 49 -14.55 -10.16 3.75
C VAL A 49 -14.62 -10.85 2.39
N GLU A 50 -15.73 -11.52 2.12
CA GLU A 50 -15.94 -12.25 0.87
C GLU A 50 -16.72 -11.41 -0.14
N SER A 51 -17.73 -10.68 0.33
CA SER A 51 -18.51 -9.80 -0.55
C SER A 51 -19.21 -8.69 0.24
N ILE A 52 -19.62 -7.66 -0.49
CA ILE A 52 -20.34 -6.50 0.01
C ILE A 52 -21.55 -6.28 -0.89
N LYS A 53 -22.73 -6.17 -0.26
CA LYS A 53 -23.99 -5.84 -0.93
C LYS A 53 -24.53 -4.53 -0.38
N ARG A 54 -24.87 -3.61 -1.25
CA ARG A 54 -25.37 -2.30 -0.88
C ARG A 54 -26.88 -2.26 -1.04
N LEU A 55 -27.55 -1.88 0.01
CA LEU A 55 -28.99 -1.66 0.05
C LEU A 55 -29.27 -0.15 0.19
N ASN A 56 -30.54 0.25 0.09
CA ASN A 56 -30.89 1.69 -0.01
C ASN A 56 -30.26 2.58 1.08
N ASN A 57 -30.18 2.11 2.33
CA ASN A 57 -29.64 2.89 3.46
C ASN A 57 -28.59 2.15 4.29
N GLU A 58 -28.19 0.97 3.89
CA GLU A 58 -27.28 0.12 4.64
C GLU A 58 -26.36 -0.66 3.72
N VAL A 59 -25.24 -1.15 4.27
CA VAL A 59 -24.30 -2.01 3.59
C VAL A 59 -24.16 -3.31 4.35
N GLN A 60 -24.38 -4.43 3.66
CA GLN A 60 -24.17 -5.77 4.19
C GLN A 60 -22.77 -6.26 3.85
N VAL A 61 -22.02 -6.64 4.87
CA VAL A 61 -20.66 -7.19 4.76
C VAL A 61 -20.72 -8.68 5.08
N PHE A 62 -20.37 -9.50 4.09
CA PHE A 62 -20.35 -10.95 4.21
C PHE A 62 -18.94 -11.44 4.47
N THR A 63 -18.81 -12.26 5.50
CA THR A 63 -17.56 -12.95 5.84
C THR A 63 -17.82 -14.45 5.85
N ASN A 64 -16.76 -15.25 5.98
CA ASN A 64 -16.90 -16.71 6.16
C ASN A 64 -17.62 -17.12 7.45
N GLU A 65 -17.81 -16.20 8.41
CA GLU A 65 -18.39 -16.50 9.72
C GLU A 65 -19.73 -15.81 9.95
N SER A 66 -19.94 -14.62 9.35
CA SER A 66 -21.11 -13.79 9.66
C SER A 66 -21.49 -12.86 8.51
N THR A 67 -22.74 -12.38 8.58
CA THR A 67 -23.20 -11.22 7.82
C THR A 67 -23.46 -10.09 8.79
N GLU A 68 -22.88 -8.93 8.53
CA GLU A 68 -23.03 -7.75 9.38
C GLU A 68 -23.55 -6.57 8.56
N ILE A 69 -24.33 -5.70 9.23
CA ILE A 69 -24.96 -4.54 8.61
C ILE A 69 -24.30 -3.28 9.17
N TYR A 70 -23.99 -2.35 8.27
CA TYR A 70 -23.36 -1.07 8.59
C TYR A 70 -24.03 0.07 7.83
N ASP A 71 -23.98 1.28 8.40
CA ASP A 71 -24.48 2.50 7.76
C ASP A 71 -23.60 2.94 6.61
N GLN A 72 -22.27 2.71 6.72
CA GLN A 72 -21.26 3.11 5.75
C GLN A 72 -20.17 2.04 5.68
N VAL A 73 -19.55 1.90 4.52
CA VAL A 73 -18.35 1.08 4.34
C VAL A 73 -17.23 1.88 3.68
N VAL A 74 -16.02 1.71 4.18
CA VAL A 74 -14.81 2.25 3.57
C VAL A 74 -13.97 1.10 3.04
N MET A 75 -13.78 1.06 1.73
CA MET A 75 -12.97 0.07 1.03
C MET A 75 -11.52 0.55 1.00
N ALA A 76 -10.68 -0.02 1.87
CA ALA A 76 -9.26 0.31 2.00
C ALA A 76 -8.35 -0.81 1.47
N THR A 77 -8.86 -1.64 0.56
CA THR A 77 -8.16 -2.72 -0.14
C THR A 77 -7.65 -2.27 -1.50
N HIS A 78 -6.94 -3.13 -2.22
CA HIS A 78 -6.63 -2.87 -3.63
C HIS A 78 -7.92 -2.65 -4.44
N SER A 79 -7.84 -1.85 -5.51
CA SER A 79 -9.03 -1.51 -6.32
C SER A 79 -9.63 -2.72 -7.02
N ASP A 80 -8.81 -3.66 -7.48
CA ASP A 80 -9.22 -4.92 -8.11
C ASP A 80 -9.91 -5.86 -7.09
N GLU A 81 -9.36 -5.99 -5.88
CA GLU A 81 -9.98 -6.74 -4.77
C GLU A 81 -11.29 -6.08 -4.33
N THR A 82 -11.30 -4.76 -4.23
CA THR A 82 -12.52 -3.98 -3.96
C THR A 82 -13.62 -4.32 -4.96
N LEU A 83 -13.29 -4.25 -6.27
CA LEU A 83 -14.25 -4.53 -7.33
C LEU A 83 -14.78 -5.97 -7.27
N GLN A 84 -13.93 -6.93 -6.94
CA GLN A 84 -14.32 -8.34 -6.78
C GLN A 84 -15.28 -8.56 -5.60
N MET A 85 -15.13 -7.79 -4.52
CA MET A 85 -16.01 -7.90 -3.35
C MET A 85 -17.39 -7.24 -3.55
N LEU A 86 -17.50 -6.25 -4.43
CA LEU A 86 -18.78 -5.58 -4.68
C LEU A 86 -19.70 -6.47 -5.52
N THR A 87 -20.88 -6.81 -4.97
CA THR A 87 -21.86 -7.65 -5.69
C THR A 87 -22.71 -6.88 -6.71
N ASP A 88 -22.74 -5.55 -6.60
CA ASP A 88 -23.59 -4.64 -7.37
C ASP A 88 -22.85 -3.38 -7.84
N PRO A 89 -21.62 -3.50 -8.42
CA PRO A 89 -20.86 -2.35 -8.84
C PRO A 89 -21.61 -1.54 -9.91
N SER A 90 -21.55 -0.21 -9.82
CA SER A 90 -22.04 0.65 -10.88
C SER A 90 -21.07 0.66 -12.07
N ASN A 91 -21.51 1.19 -13.20
CA ASN A 91 -20.65 1.33 -14.37
C ASN A 91 -19.42 2.20 -14.10
N ASP A 92 -19.60 3.29 -13.31
CA ASP A 92 -18.49 4.18 -12.94
C ASP A 92 -17.53 3.48 -11.99
N GLU A 93 -18.02 2.77 -10.97
CA GLU A 93 -17.19 1.98 -10.07
C GLU A 93 -16.41 0.92 -10.84
N HIS A 94 -17.07 0.18 -11.74
CA HIS A 94 -16.38 -0.81 -12.56
C HIS A 94 -15.31 -0.16 -13.44
N SER A 95 -15.62 0.94 -14.12
CA SER A 95 -14.68 1.64 -14.99
C SER A 95 -13.47 2.18 -14.23
N ILE A 96 -13.69 2.82 -13.08
CA ILE A 96 -12.62 3.43 -12.28
C ILE A 96 -11.75 2.37 -11.62
N LEU A 97 -12.36 1.41 -10.91
CA LEU A 97 -11.63 0.42 -10.11
C LEU A 97 -10.87 -0.58 -10.98
N SER A 98 -11.40 -0.96 -12.16
CA SER A 98 -10.72 -1.87 -13.08
C SER A 98 -9.59 -1.24 -13.87
N SER A 99 -9.49 0.09 -13.90
CA SER A 99 -8.43 0.81 -14.62
C SER A 99 -7.09 0.80 -13.89
N ILE A 100 -7.05 0.40 -12.63
CA ILE A 100 -5.81 0.25 -11.86
C ILE A 100 -5.33 -1.20 -11.99
N ASN A 101 -4.31 -1.40 -12.81
CA ASN A 101 -3.69 -2.72 -12.96
C ASN A 101 -2.67 -2.98 -11.85
N TYR A 102 -2.48 -4.25 -11.48
CA TYR A 102 -1.52 -4.66 -10.47
C TYR A 102 -0.49 -5.61 -11.06
N GLN A 103 0.78 -5.37 -10.76
CA GLN A 103 1.89 -6.21 -11.13
C GLN A 103 2.34 -7.02 -9.93
N LYS A 104 2.47 -8.33 -10.11
CA LYS A 104 3.06 -9.21 -9.11
C LYS A 104 4.55 -8.95 -9.00
N ASN A 105 5.03 -8.85 -7.76
CA ASN A 105 6.43 -8.66 -7.42
C ASN A 105 6.80 -9.62 -6.30
N ARG A 106 7.87 -10.37 -6.49
CA ARG A 106 8.42 -11.28 -5.50
C ARG A 106 9.44 -10.54 -4.64
N ALA A 107 9.25 -10.55 -3.33
CA ALA A 107 10.17 -9.97 -2.35
C ALA A 107 10.77 -11.09 -1.49
N VAL A 108 12.09 -11.25 -1.54
CA VAL A 108 12.82 -12.26 -0.78
C VAL A 108 13.64 -11.60 0.32
N LEU A 109 13.34 -11.90 1.57
CA LEU A 109 14.14 -11.51 2.74
C LEU A 109 15.22 -12.57 2.97
N HIS A 110 16.48 -12.19 2.96
CA HIS A 110 17.60 -13.11 3.08
C HIS A 110 18.86 -12.45 3.66
N THR A 111 19.89 -13.28 3.88
CA THR A 111 21.19 -12.85 4.42
C THR A 111 22.36 -13.12 3.43
N ASP A 112 22.08 -13.53 2.22
CA ASP A 112 23.09 -13.84 1.20
C ASP A 112 23.69 -12.56 0.63
N ALA A 113 24.96 -12.30 0.95
CA ALA A 113 25.69 -11.13 0.48
C ALA A 113 26.15 -11.23 -1.00
N SER A 114 26.04 -12.39 -1.64
CA SER A 114 26.49 -12.59 -3.02
C SER A 114 25.73 -11.74 -4.04
N VAL A 115 24.51 -11.30 -3.69
CA VAL A 115 23.67 -10.40 -4.51
C VAL A 115 24.12 -8.92 -4.45
N LEU A 116 25.02 -8.58 -3.53
CA LEU A 116 25.59 -7.24 -3.36
C LEU A 116 26.91 -7.09 -4.12
N PRO A 117 27.38 -5.85 -4.38
CA PRO A 117 28.69 -5.63 -4.96
C PRO A 117 29.79 -6.34 -4.17
N GLN A 118 30.83 -6.87 -4.87
CA GLN A 118 31.96 -7.54 -4.23
C GLN A 118 32.68 -6.63 -3.20
N GLU A 119 32.83 -5.36 -3.55
CA GLU A 119 33.45 -4.37 -2.69
C GLU A 119 32.44 -3.81 -1.67
N LYS A 120 32.62 -4.12 -0.39
CA LYS A 120 31.71 -3.67 0.69
C LYS A 120 31.54 -2.15 0.76
N ARG A 121 32.58 -1.38 0.38
CA ARG A 121 32.51 0.09 0.29
C ARG A 121 31.50 0.59 -0.75
N CYS A 122 31.12 -0.25 -1.73
CA CYS A 122 30.13 0.05 -2.75
C CYS A 122 28.70 -0.30 -2.31
N TRP A 123 28.52 -0.92 -1.14
CA TRP A 123 27.21 -1.27 -0.64
C TRP A 123 26.40 -0.01 -0.35
N ALA A 124 25.31 0.17 -1.08
CA ALA A 124 24.34 1.24 -0.88
C ALA A 124 23.11 0.71 -0.13
N ALA A 125 22.23 1.61 0.32
CA ALA A 125 20.93 1.23 0.86
C ALA A 125 20.08 0.53 -0.22
N TRP A 126 20.22 0.96 -1.48
CA TRP A 126 19.56 0.40 -2.67
C TRP A 126 20.62 -0.01 -3.68
N ASN A 127 20.69 -1.27 -4.02
CA ASN A 127 21.64 -1.82 -4.97
C ASN A 127 20.87 -2.40 -6.15
N TYR A 128 21.11 -1.88 -7.35
CA TYR A 128 20.49 -2.37 -8.59
C TYR A 128 21.33 -3.48 -9.19
N THR A 129 20.68 -4.58 -9.56
CA THR A 129 21.28 -5.68 -10.30
C THR A 129 20.45 -5.95 -11.55
N THR A 130 21.10 -6.11 -12.68
CA THR A 130 20.47 -6.49 -13.93
C THR A 130 21.02 -7.83 -14.41
N ASP A 131 20.24 -8.58 -15.18
CA ASP A 131 20.77 -9.72 -15.88
C ASP A 131 21.69 -9.26 -17.02
N ALA A 132 22.63 -10.14 -17.40
CA ALA A 132 23.59 -9.88 -18.48
C ALA A 132 22.96 -10.03 -19.88
N SER A 133 21.64 -10.07 -20.01
CA SER A 133 20.97 -10.21 -21.30
C SER A 133 21.22 -8.99 -22.17
N SER A 134 21.55 -9.23 -23.43
CA SER A 134 22.01 -8.25 -24.39
C SER A 134 20.95 -7.28 -24.91
N ASN A 135 19.67 -7.44 -24.53
CA ASN A 135 18.55 -6.62 -24.96
C ASN A 135 18.04 -5.73 -23.82
N VAL A 136 18.36 -4.44 -23.88
CA VAL A 136 17.99 -3.43 -22.90
C VAL A 136 16.47 -3.37 -22.64
N GLU A 137 15.65 -3.66 -23.67
CA GLU A 137 14.17 -3.62 -23.56
C GLU A 137 13.58 -4.77 -22.74
N ASN A 138 14.27 -5.91 -22.63
CA ASN A 138 13.83 -7.10 -21.91
C ASN A 138 14.68 -7.39 -20.66
N GLN A 139 15.52 -6.46 -20.26
CA GLN A 139 16.45 -6.65 -19.16
C GLN A 139 15.68 -6.70 -17.82
N ARG A 140 15.81 -7.82 -17.13
CA ARG A 140 15.23 -7.96 -15.78
C ARG A 140 16.05 -7.11 -14.80
N VAL A 141 15.35 -6.36 -13.97
CA VAL A 141 15.95 -5.50 -12.95
C VAL A 141 15.53 -5.98 -11.56
N CYS A 142 16.53 -6.16 -10.70
CA CYS A 142 16.35 -6.44 -9.28
C CYS A 142 16.82 -5.24 -8.46
N VAL A 143 16.10 -4.93 -7.40
CA VAL A 143 16.56 -3.98 -6.39
C VAL A 143 16.82 -4.74 -5.09
N ASN A 144 18.07 -4.70 -4.63
CA ASN A 144 18.48 -5.29 -3.36
C ASN A 144 18.57 -4.18 -2.31
N TYR A 145 17.62 -4.17 -1.37
CA TYR A 145 17.57 -3.24 -0.25
C TYR A 145 18.43 -3.77 0.89
N LEU A 146 19.51 -3.08 1.23
CA LEU A 146 20.33 -3.41 2.40
C LEU A 146 19.72 -2.75 3.64
N ILE A 147 18.94 -3.52 4.38
CA ILE A 147 18.13 -3.04 5.52
C ILE A 147 19.01 -2.47 6.64
N ASN A 148 20.23 -3.01 6.83
CA ASN A 148 21.20 -2.46 7.79
C ASN A 148 21.53 -0.97 7.57
N LYS A 149 21.33 -0.44 6.34
CA LYS A 149 21.54 0.96 6.01
C LYS A 149 20.26 1.79 6.01
N LEU A 150 19.10 1.13 6.10
CA LEU A 150 17.79 1.76 6.04
C LEU A 150 17.13 1.88 7.42
N GLN A 151 17.43 0.96 8.32
CA GLN A 151 16.79 0.90 9.63
C GLN A 151 17.80 0.53 10.72
N PRO A 152 17.65 1.06 11.95
CA PRO A 152 18.37 0.58 13.11
C PRO A 152 17.87 -0.85 13.43
N LEU A 153 18.75 -1.82 13.25
CA LEU A 153 18.46 -3.21 13.55
C LEU A 153 18.93 -3.57 14.97
N PRO A 154 18.31 -4.58 15.63
CA PRO A 154 18.83 -5.14 16.86
C PRO A 154 20.29 -5.60 16.70
N GLU A 155 21.09 -5.46 17.75
CA GLU A 155 22.52 -5.79 17.72
C GLU A 155 22.81 -7.21 17.22
N ALA A 156 21.99 -8.19 17.60
CA ALA A 156 22.09 -9.56 17.13
C ALA A 156 21.98 -9.74 15.60
N TRP A 157 21.45 -8.74 14.89
CA TRP A 157 21.26 -8.77 13.44
C TRP A 157 22.30 -7.91 12.69
N ASN A 158 23.12 -7.13 13.40
CA ASN A 158 24.11 -6.24 12.79
C ASN A 158 25.35 -6.97 12.24
N ASN A 159 25.56 -8.23 12.63
CA ASN A 159 26.74 -9.01 12.25
C ASN A 159 26.64 -9.63 10.84
N GLN A 160 25.48 -9.51 10.19
CA GLN A 160 25.23 -10.04 8.85
C GLN A 160 24.40 -9.06 8.02
N PRO A 161 24.52 -9.06 6.70
CA PRO A 161 23.64 -8.27 5.85
C PRO A 161 22.21 -8.81 5.95
N ILE A 162 21.25 -7.91 6.12
CA ILE A 162 19.82 -8.19 6.01
C ILE A 162 19.36 -7.53 4.72
N ILE A 163 18.91 -8.33 3.77
CA ILE A 163 18.62 -7.90 2.42
C ILE A 163 17.18 -8.25 2.06
N VAL A 164 16.49 -7.32 1.40
CA VAL A 164 15.25 -7.61 0.70
C VAL A 164 15.51 -7.43 -0.79
N SER A 165 15.47 -8.53 -1.55
CA SER A 165 15.58 -8.53 -3.00
C SER A 165 14.21 -8.48 -3.63
N LEU A 166 13.94 -7.45 -4.42
CA LEU A 166 12.69 -7.31 -5.18
C LEU A 166 12.93 -7.82 -6.60
N ASN A 167 12.17 -8.86 -6.97
CA ASN A 167 12.30 -9.57 -8.25
C ASN A 167 13.76 -10.04 -8.50
N PRO A 168 14.29 -10.92 -7.67
CA PRO A 168 15.69 -11.31 -7.75
C PRO A 168 16.05 -11.85 -9.14
N VAL A 169 17.15 -11.34 -9.69
CA VAL A 169 17.77 -11.81 -10.93
C VAL A 169 18.73 -12.97 -10.61
N ILE A 170 19.41 -12.84 -9.45
CA ILE A 170 20.24 -13.90 -8.88
C ILE A 170 19.46 -14.43 -7.68
N GLU A 171 19.16 -15.73 -7.69
CA GLU A 171 18.46 -16.37 -6.57
C GLU A 171 19.39 -16.40 -5.34
N PRO A 172 18.94 -15.90 -4.18
CA PRO A 172 19.68 -16.08 -2.94
C PRO A 172 19.81 -17.56 -2.56
N ALA A 173 20.90 -17.92 -1.91
CA ALA A 173 21.10 -19.26 -1.39
C ALA A 173 19.92 -19.66 -0.49
N SER A 174 19.38 -20.86 -0.69
CA SER A 174 18.15 -21.31 -0.03
C SER A 174 18.23 -21.29 1.49
N GLU A 175 19.37 -21.63 2.06
CA GLU A 175 19.66 -21.60 3.49
C GLU A 175 19.71 -20.18 4.08
N ALA A 176 19.95 -19.17 3.22
CA ALA A 176 19.98 -17.77 3.62
C ALA A 176 18.59 -17.11 3.60
N ILE A 177 17.60 -17.73 2.96
CA ILE A 177 16.24 -17.19 2.84
C ILE A 177 15.54 -17.25 4.21
N ARG A 178 14.87 -16.14 4.57
CA ARG A 178 14.08 -15.99 5.80
C ARG A 178 12.59 -15.83 5.52
N ALA A 179 12.25 -15.20 4.39
CA ALA A 179 10.87 -15.10 3.90
C ALA A 179 10.90 -14.91 2.38
N ASP A 180 9.87 -15.42 1.73
CA ASP A 180 9.63 -15.29 0.30
C ASP A 180 8.15 -14.95 0.11
N ILE A 181 7.87 -13.75 -0.37
CA ILE A 181 6.52 -13.18 -0.37
C ILE A 181 6.23 -12.60 -1.74
N GLU A 182 5.07 -12.95 -2.28
CA GLU A 182 4.55 -12.31 -3.49
C GLU A 182 3.65 -11.14 -3.09
N TYR A 183 3.94 -9.96 -3.61
CA TYR A 183 3.15 -8.75 -3.49
C TYR A 183 2.57 -8.35 -4.84
N ALA A 184 1.44 -7.65 -4.82
CA ALA A 184 0.89 -6.97 -5.97
C ALA A 184 1.04 -5.46 -5.78
N HIS A 185 1.64 -4.78 -6.75
CA HIS A 185 1.80 -3.32 -6.73
C HIS A 185 1.01 -2.67 -7.87
N PRO A 186 0.32 -1.56 -7.62
CA PRO A 186 -0.40 -0.84 -8.66
C PRO A 186 0.55 -0.29 -9.71
N ILE A 187 0.14 -0.34 -10.97
CA ILE A 187 0.85 0.26 -12.10
C ILE A 187 0.22 1.63 -12.35
N PHE A 188 1.04 2.68 -12.25
CA PHE A 188 0.60 4.06 -12.46
C PHE A 188 0.80 4.49 -13.91
N ASP A 189 0.03 3.88 -14.81
CA ASP A 189 -0.07 4.29 -16.21
C ASP A 189 -1.10 5.43 -16.39
N GLN A 190 -1.33 5.83 -17.64
CA GLN A 190 -2.28 6.91 -17.93
C GLN A 190 -3.72 6.55 -17.55
N ALA A 191 -4.08 5.26 -17.66
CA ALA A 191 -5.42 4.79 -17.28
C ALA A 191 -5.63 4.92 -15.76
N ALA A 192 -4.63 4.51 -14.98
CA ALA A 192 -4.64 4.67 -13.53
C ALA A 192 -4.73 6.13 -13.09
N ILE A 193 -3.96 7.04 -13.72
CA ILE A 193 -3.99 8.48 -13.42
C ILE A 193 -5.38 9.08 -13.74
N ASN A 194 -5.98 8.68 -14.85
CA ASN A 194 -7.33 9.11 -15.21
C ASN A 194 -8.38 8.57 -14.21
N ALA A 195 -8.25 7.31 -13.80
CA ALA A 195 -9.12 6.70 -12.80
C ALA A 195 -9.03 7.42 -11.44
N GLN A 196 -7.82 7.75 -10.98
CA GLN A 196 -7.61 8.54 -9.77
C GLN A 196 -8.32 9.90 -9.83
N SER A 197 -8.27 10.58 -10.98
CA SER A 197 -8.95 11.87 -11.20
C SER A 197 -10.47 11.74 -11.17
N ASN A 198 -11.01 10.59 -11.54
CA ASN A 198 -12.45 10.31 -11.57
C ASN A 198 -12.97 9.69 -10.25
N LEU A 199 -12.11 9.36 -9.31
CA LEU A 199 -12.49 8.76 -8.02
C LEU A 199 -13.60 9.55 -7.27
N PRO A 200 -13.63 10.89 -7.29
CA PRO A 200 -14.72 11.65 -6.66
C PRO A 200 -16.12 11.31 -7.17
N LEU A 201 -16.27 10.77 -8.38
CA LEU A 201 -17.57 10.40 -8.95
C LEU A 201 -18.26 9.24 -8.24
N ILE A 202 -17.47 8.39 -7.57
CA ILE A 202 -17.98 7.19 -6.88
C ILE A 202 -17.93 7.30 -5.35
N GLN A 203 -17.28 8.32 -4.80
CA GLN A 203 -17.17 8.50 -3.36
C GLN A 203 -18.53 8.75 -2.72
N GLY A 204 -18.85 7.98 -1.67
CA GLY A 204 -20.09 8.08 -0.92
C GLY A 204 -21.33 7.51 -1.62
N SER A 205 -21.22 7.10 -2.89
CA SER A 205 -22.32 6.46 -3.61
C SER A 205 -22.71 5.15 -2.94
N LYS A 206 -24.02 4.91 -2.74
CA LYS A 206 -24.53 3.74 -2.06
C LYS A 206 -23.85 3.48 -0.70
N ASN A 207 -23.54 4.54 0.06
CA ASN A 207 -22.86 4.47 1.36
C ASN A 207 -21.48 3.79 1.33
N THR A 208 -20.78 3.86 0.18
CA THR A 208 -19.51 3.20 -0.04
C THR A 208 -18.42 4.23 -0.36
N TRP A 209 -17.28 4.11 0.27
CA TRP A 209 -16.13 4.99 0.15
C TRP A 209 -14.88 4.20 -0.21
N PHE A 210 -13.97 4.84 -0.91
CA PHE A 210 -12.76 4.19 -1.42
C PHE A 210 -11.53 4.98 -1.00
N CYS A 211 -10.55 4.30 -0.41
CA CYS A 211 -9.26 4.89 -0.07
C CYS A 211 -8.15 3.85 -0.24
N GLY A 212 -6.92 4.29 -0.15
CA GLY A 212 -5.74 3.43 -0.25
C GLY A 212 -4.60 4.11 -0.99
N ALA A 213 -3.42 3.57 -0.90
CA ALA A 213 -2.22 4.13 -1.53
C ALA A 213 -2.32 4.18 -3.07
N TRP A 214 -3.16 3.36 -3.68
CA TRP A 214 -3.42 3.34 -5.13
C TRP A 214 -4.14 4.60 -5.65
N THR A 215 -4.73 5.40 -4.75
CA THR A 215 -5.36 6.69 -5.10
C THR A 215 -4.34 7.81 -5.35
N GLY A 216 -3.06 7.56 -5.03
CA GLY A 216 -1.92 8.42 -5.27
C GLY A 216 -0.79 7.65 -5.96
N TYR A 217 0.43 7.75 -5.46
CA TYR A 217 1.62 7.11 -6.04
C TYR A 217 2.07 5.84 -5.31
N GLY A 218 1.24 5.29 -4.42
CA GLY A 218 1.51 4.03 -3.73
C GLY A 218 2.30 4.17 -2.42
N PHE A 219 2.47 5.37 -1.90
CA PHE A 219 3.16 5.61 -0.63
C PHE A 219 2.22 5.53 0.57
N HIS A 220 2.80 5.31 1.76
CA HIS A 220 2.05 5.34 3.02
C HIS A 220 1.29 6.65 3.22
N GLU A 221 1.90 7.77 2.85
CA GLU A 221 1.28 9.10 2.93
C GLU A 221 0.06 9.23 2.01
N ASP A 222 0.12 8.66 0.81
CA ASP A 222 -1.03 8.65 -0.10
C ASP A 222 -2.21 7.88 0.51
N GLY A 223 -1.91 6.73 1.14
CA GLY A 223 -2.90 5.93 1.85
C GLY A 223 -3.53 6.68 3.02
N LEU A 224 -2.70 7.31 3.87
CA LEU A 224 -3.17 8.11 5.01
C LEU A 224 -4.05 9.26 4.53
N ARG A 225 -3.56 10.07 3.61
CA ARG A 225 -4.28 11.23 3.08
C ARG A 225 -5.62 10.87 2.47
N SER A 226 -5.67 9.77 1.71
CA SER A 226 -6.93 9.30 1.13
C SER A 226 -7.94 8.88 2.20
N GLY A 227 -7.46 8.24 3.27
CA GLY A 227 -8.30 7.87 4.41
C GLY A 227 -8.82 9.08 5.20
N GLU A 228 -7.99 10.11 5.39
CA GLU A 228 -8.39 11.37 6.03
C GLU A 228 -9.49 12.07 5.24
N LEU A 229 -9.35 12.21 3.91
CA LEU A 229 -10.36 12.82 3.05
C LEU A 229 -11.70 12.07 3.13
N VAL A 230 -11.68 10.75 3.16
CA VAL A 230 -12.90 9.95 3.32
C VAL A 230 -13.52 10.16 4.71
N ALA A 231 -12.71 10.18 5.77
CA ALA A 231 -13.19 10.39 7.12
C ALA A 231 -13.84 11.77 7.31
N GLU A 232 -13.24 12.82 6.74
CA GLU A 232 -13.79 14.16 6.72
C GLU A 232 -15.15 14.22 6.00
N ALA A 233 -15.24 13.62 4.81
CA ALA A 233 -16.48 13.59 4.04
C ALA A 233 -17.61 12.83 4.76
N ILE A 234 -17.30 11.69 5.40
CA ILE A 234 -18.27 10.96 6.23
C ILE A 234 -18.72 11.82 7.41
N HIS A 235 -17.79 12.51 8.07
CA HIS A 235 -18.09 13.37 9.20
C HIS A 235 -19.05 14.51 8.85
N GLU A 236 -18.85 15.17 7.71
CA GLU A 236 -19.74 16.22 7.20
C GLU A 236 -21.17 15.71 6.96
N ILE A 237 -21.30 14.50 6.38
CA ILE A 237 -22.62 13.88 6.19
C ILE A 237 -23.33 13.60 7.52
N LEU A 238 -22.60 13.08 8.52
CA LEU A 238 -23.17 12.79 9.84
C LEU A 238 -23.64 14.07 10.55
N ILE A 239 -22.88 15.15 10.47
CA ILE A 239 -23.27 16.46 11.02
C ILE A 239 -24.55 16.97 10.34
N SER A 240 -24.62 16.91 9.03
CA SER A 240 -25.76 17.38 8.24
C SER A 240 -27.05 16.62 8.59
N ARG A 241 -26.95 15.30 8.75
CA ARG A 241 -28.09 14.43 9.15
C ARG A 241 -28.58 14.79 10.56
N ASN A 242 -27.68 15.03 11.50
CA ASN A 242 -28.03 15.40 12.87
C ASN A 242 -28.74 16.76 12.95
N HIS A 243 -28.35 17.75 12.14
CA HIS A 243 -29.01 19.04 12.06
C HIS A 243 -30.42 18.92 11.45
N SER A 244 -30.61 18.08 10.44
CA SER A 244 -31.90 17.87 9.79
C SER A 244 -32.89 17.15 10.71
N SER A 245 -32.42 16.22 11.55
CA SER A 245 -33.26 15.50 12.53
C SER A 245 -33.59 16.33 13.78
N ALA A 246 -32.83 17.39 14.08
CA ALA A 246 -33.10 18.31 15.19
C ALA A 246 -34.12 19.41 14.83
N LEU A 247 -34.44 19.57 13.54
CA LEU A 247 -35.39 20.56 13.01
C LEU A 247 -36.74 19.94 12.59
N ALA A 248 -36.88 18.63 12.65
CA ALA A 248 -38.10 17.88 12.39
C ALA A 248 -38.78 17.40 13.70
#